data_0035693dc8491955456b8a369bac40ed
#
_entry.id   0035693dc8491955456b8a369bac40ed
#
_cell.length_a   1.000
_cell.length_b   1.000
_cell.length_c   1.000
_cell.angle_alpha   90.00
_cell.angle_beta   90.00
_cell.angle_gamma   90.00
#
_symmetry.space_group_name_H-M   'P 1'
#
loop_
_entity.id
_entity.type
_entity.pdbx_description
1 polymer ?
#
loop_
_entity_poly.entity_id
_entity_poly.type
_entity_poly.pdbx_seq_one_letter_code
_entity_poly.pdbx_strand_id
1 'polypeptide(L)'
;MNQWEGVVLLSSEALLSIPTDVVNEIVDTIGTSQTEILITGRSLHELVVSHWQELVKAGGTISLREYANEIARGRKNATDSSLNFWIVGDYVTPIQRWSQRLGIENIIVQCVDTAQPDATLRSFEQIAQIPSGLLGTSPQNPVNQSLTY
;
A
#
# COMPACT_ATOMS: atom_id res chain seq x y z
N MET A 1 29.61 21.59 1.33
CA MET A 1 28.41 20.80 1.68
C MET A 1 28.78 19.34 1.46
N ASN A 2 28.76 18.51 2.49
CA ASN A 2 28.91 17.06 2.31
C ASN A 2 27.68 16.55 1.58
N GLN A 3 27.83 16.13 0.33
CA GLN A 3 26.78 15.39 -0.36
C GLN A 3 26.66 14.05 0.34
N TRP A 4 25.50 13.79 0.92
CA TRP A 4 25.17 12.49 1.45
C TRP A 4 24.90 11.54 0.27
N GLU A 5 25.64 10.45 0.20
CA GLU A 5 25.47 9.43 -0.81
C GLU A 5 24.75 8.23 -0.18
N GLY A 6 23.47 8.11 -0.39
CA GLY A 6 22.69 7.00 0.17
C GLY A 6 21.25 6.98 -0.32
N VAL A 7 20.51 5.97 0.09
CA VAL A 7 19.07 5.82 -0.20
C VAL A 7 18.27 6.22 1.04
N VAL A 8 17.25 7.06 0.86
CA VAL A 8 16.26 7.37 1.90
C VAL A 8 14.97 6.63 1.55
N LEU A 9 14.50 5.81 2.47
CA LEU A 9 13.21 5.14 2.36
C LEU A 9 12.19 5.85 3.25
N LEU A 10 11.15 6.42 2.64
CA LEU A 10 10.00 6.99 3.33
C LEU A 10 8.79 6.08 3.11
N SER A 11 8.19 5.59 4.19
CA SER A 11 7.02 4.71 4.12
C SER A 11 5.85 5.30 4.90
N SER A 12 4.72 5.49 4.22
CA SER A 12 3.48 5.94 4.85
C SER A 12 2.27 5.56 3.97
N GLU A 13 1.23 5.01 4.58
CA GLU A 13 -0.06 4.78 3.91
C GLU A 13 -0.70 6.09 3.41
N ALA A 14 -0.43 7.20 4.08
CA ALA A 14 -0.94 8.52 3.68
C ALA A 14 -0.49 8.93 2.26
N LEU A 15 0.65 8.44 1.77
CA LEU A 15 1.16 8.73 0.43
C LEU A 15 0.25 8.21 -0.69
N LEU A 16 -0.61 7.23 -0.41
CA LEU A 16 -1.61 6.76 -1.37
C LEU A 16 -2.73 7.78 -1.64
N SER A 17 -3.04 8.63 -0.66
CA SER A 17 -4.19 9.55 -0.71
C SER A 17 -3.81 11.03 -0.85
N ILE A 18 -2.53 11.38 -0.87
CA ILE A 18 -2.10 12.78 -1.01
C ILE A 18 -2.56 13.38 -2.33
N PRO A 19 -2.95 14.66 -2.34
CA PRO A 19 -3.37 15.34 -3.57
C PRO A 19 -2.19 15.59 -4.53
N THR A 20 -2.52 15.86 -5.79
CA THR A 20 -1.52 15.99 -6.88
C THR A 20 -0.54 17.14 -6.67
N ASP A 21 -0.99 18.24 -6.09
CA ASP A 21 -0.14 19.39 -5.77
C ASP A 21 0.93 19.04 -4.75
N VAL A 22 0.59 18.23 -3.73
CA VAL A 22 1.57 17.72 -2.74
C VAL A 22 2.55 16.75 -3.39
N VAL A 23 2.08 15.87 -4.30
CA VAL A 23 3.00 15.01 -5.09
C VAL A 23 4.00 15.86 -5.87
N ASN A 24 3.51 16.92 -6.51
CA ASN A 24 4.38 17.83 -7.27
C ASN A 24 5.43 18.49 -6.36
N GLU A 25 5.04 18.99 -5.20
CA GLU A 25 5.95 19.61 -4.24
C GLU A 25 7.04 18.62 -3.75
N ILE A 26 6.66 17.38 -3.45
CA ILE A 26 7.59 16.33 -3.05
C ILE A 26 8.61 16.08 -4.17
N VAL A 27 8.13 15.86 -5.39
CA VAL A 27 9.00 15.55 -6.54
C VAL A 27 9.89 16.74 -6.91
N ASP A 28 9.37 17.96 -6.83
CA ASP A 28 10.15 19.18 -7.10
C ASP A 28 11.25 19.41 -6.03
N THR A 29 10.99 18.96 -4.80
CA THR A 29 11.97 19.06 -3.71
C THR A 29 13.09 18.02 -3.81
N ILE A 30 12.75 16.77 -4.14
CA ILE A 30 13.70 15.64 -4.18
C ILE A 30 14.40 15.54 -5.53
N GLY A 31 13.65 15.79 -6.63
CA GLY A 31 14.09 15.61 -8.01
C GLY A 31 13.56 14.32 -8.63
N THR A 32 13.12 14.40 -9.88
CA THR A 32 12.52 13.26 -10.61
C THR A 32 13.48 12.09 -10.81
N SER A 33 14.77 12.39 -11.10
CA SER A 33 15.80 11.37 -11.38
C SER A 33 16.28 10.63 -10.13
N GLN A 34 15.86 11.05 -8.94
CA GLN A 34 16.29 10.49 -7.66
C GLN A 34 15.15 9.87 -6.87
N THR A 35 13.94 9.83 -7.47
CA THR A 35 12.72 9.38 -6.79
C THR A 35 12.16 8.15 -7.48
N GLU A 36 12.01 7.08 -6.74
CA GLU A 36 11.26 5.88 -7.11
C GLU A 36 10.11 5.68 -6.13
N ILE A 37 8.98 5.21 -6.62
CA ILE A 37 7.80 4.91 -5.81
C ILE A 37 7.58 3.41 -5.78
N LEU A 38 7.55 2.85 -4.56
CA LEU A 38 7.13 1.49 -4.33
C LEU A 38 5.71 1.49 -3.75
N ILE A 39 4.78 0.85 -4.46
CA ILE A 39 3.42 0.61 -4.01
C ILE A 39 3.29 -0.87 -3.68
N THR A 40 3.06 -1.17 -2.41
CA THR A 40 2.76 -2.54 -1.96
C THR A 40 1.25 -2.72 -1.84
N GLY A 41 0.73 -3.78 -2.41
CA GLY A 41 -0.69 -4.09 -2.39
C GLY A 41 -0.95 -5.56 -2.08
N ARG A 42 -2.12 -5.85 -1.55
CA ARG A 42 -2.62 -7.23 -1.37
C ARG A 42 -3.58 -7.58 -2.50
N SER A 43 -3.80 -8.88 -2.69
CA SER A 43 -4.86 -9.33 -3.58
C SER A 43 -6.22 -8.79 -3.10
N LEU A 44 -7.10 -8.46 -4.05
CA LEU A 44 -8.38 -7.82 -3.74
C LEU A 44 -9.23 -8.66 -2.77
N HIS A 45 -9.23 -9.99 -2.91
CA HIS A 45 -10.01 -10.87 -2.04
C HIS A 45 -9.50 -10.86 -0.60
N GLU A 46 -8.18 -10.83 -0.37
CA GLU A 46 -7.59 -10.71 0.97
C GLU A 46 -7.88 -9.33 1.58
N LEU A 47 -7.83 -8.28 0.74
CA LEU A 47 -8.13 -6.93 1.18
C LEU A 47 -9.59 -6.80 1.63
N VAL A 48 -10.56 -7.39 0.89
CA VAL A 48 -11.98 -7.39 1.27
C VAL A 48 -12.19 -8.04 2.63
N VAL A 49 -11.59 -9.22 2.84
CA VAL A 49 -11.72 -9.94 4.12
C VAL A 49 -11.08 -9.15 5.26
N SER A 50 -9.87 -8.68 5.06
CA SER A 50 -9.13 -7.91 6.08
C SER A 50 -9.88 -6.63 6.47
N HIS A 51 -10.38 -5.89 5.51
CA HIS A 51 -11.10 -4.65 5.77
C HIS A 51 -12.46 -4.91 6.46
N TRP A 52 -13.18 -5.97 6.06
CA TRP A 52 -14.40 -6.37 6.75
C TRP A 52 -14.12 -6.73 8.23
N GLN A 53 -13.03 -7.44 8.52
CA GLN A 53 -12.62 -7.76 9.88
C GLN A 53 -12.37 -6.50 10.72
N GLU A 54 -11.74 -5.48 10.17
CA GLU A 54 -11.55 -4.19 10.86
C GLU A 54 -12.89 -3.49 11.11
N LEU A 55 -13.84 -3.53 10.17
CA LEU A 55 -15.19 -3.01 10.40
C LEU A 55 -15.88 -3.72 11.55
N VAL A 56 -15.80 -5.05 11.62
CA VAL A 56 -16.41 -5.82 12.72
C VAL A 56 -15.75 -5.51 14.05
N LYS A 57 -14.41 -5.38 14.09
CA LYS A 57 -13.69 -4.95 15.31
C LYS A 57 -14.10 -3.55 15.77
N ALA A 58 -14.43 -2.67 14.83
CA ALA A 58 -14.93 -1.32 15.11
C ALA A 58 -16.44 -1.29 15.50
N GLY A 59 -17.09 -2.46 15.64
CA GLY A 59 -18.49 -2.58 16.02
C GLY A 59 -19.48 -2.66 14.86
N GLY A 60 -19.01 -2.81 13.62
CA GLY A 60 -19.87 -3.04 12.46
C GLY A 60 -20.57 -4.39 12.52
N THR A 61 -21.82 -4.44 12.04
CA THR A 61 -22.68 -5.64 12.08
C THR A 61 -22.96 -6.25 10.71
N ILE A 62 -22.39 -5.67 9.64
CA ILE A 62 -22.56 -6.16 8.28
C ILE A 62 -21.90 -7.53 8.11
N SER A 63 -22.60 -8.48 7.48
CA SER A 63 -21.98 -9.77 7.14
C SER A 63 -20.93 -9.64 6.04
N LEU A 64 -19.95 -10.55 5.99
CA LEU A 64 -18.93 -10.57 4.93
C LEU A 64 -19.56 -10.64 3.53
N ARG A 65 -20.63 -11.41 3.37
CA ARG A 65 -21.35 -11.54 2.09
C ARG A 65 -21.96 -10.21 1.64
N GLU A 66 -22.63 -9.52 2.55
CA GLU A 66 -23.23 -8.21 2.25
C GLU A 66 -22.16 -7.19 1.93
N TYR A 67 -21.09 -7.17 2.72
CA TYR A 67 -19.94 -6.29 2.50
C TYR A 67 -19.28 -6.55 1.14
N ALA A 68 -19.01 -7.80 0.79
CA ALA A 68 -18.46 -8.16 -0.52
C ALA A 68 -19.38 -7.74 -1.68
N ASN A 69 -20.70 -7.88 -1.50
CA ASN A 69 -21.67 -7.40 -2.49
C ASN A 69 -21.67 -5.86 -2.63
N GLU A 70 -21.47 -5.13 -1.54
CA GLU A 70 -21.32 -3.67 -1.62
C GLU A 70 -20.06 -3.28 -2.40
N ILE A 71 -18.93 -3.93 -2.12
CA ILE A 71 -17.69 -3.72 -2.88
C ILE A 71 -17.90 -4.05 -4.37
N ALA A 72 -18.56 -5.17 -4.69
CA ALA A 72 -18.82 -5.58 -6.09
C ALA A 72 -19.69 -4.57 -6.88
N ARG A 73 -20.49 -3.74 -6.21
CA ARG A 73 -21.26 -2.66 -6.86
C ARG A 73 -20.38 -1.50 -7.32
N GLY A 74 -19.13 -1.47 -6.91
CA GLY A 74 -18.12 -0.50 -7.30
C GLY A 74 -18.18 0.83 -6.54
N ARG A 75 -17.09 1.57 -6.65
CA ARG A 75 -16.86 2.84 -5.92
C ARG A 75 -18.00 3.87 -6.05
N LYS A 76 -18.62 3.96 -7.23
CA LYS A 76 -19.71 4.92 -7.49
C LYS A 76 -20.96 4.69 -6.63
N ASN A 77 -21.14 3.47 -6.14
CA ASN A 77 -22.25 3.06 -5.31
C ASN A 77 -21.80 2.72 -3.88
N ALA A 78 -20.62 3.18 -3.48
CA ALA A 78 -20.07 2.90 -2.16
C ALA A 78 -20.96 3.51 -1.06
N THR A 79 -21.24 2.71 -0.05
CA THR A 79 -21.85 3.14 1.21
C THR A 79 -20.75 3.62 2.16
N ASP A 80 -21.12 4.21 3.29
CA ASP A 80 -20.16 4.61 4.32
C ASP A 80 -19.28 3.43 4.77
N SER A 81 -19.83 2.22 4.79
CA SER A 81 -19.09 1.00 5.14
C SER A 81 -18.05 0.59 4.12
N SER A 82 -18.31 0.83 2.83
CA SER A 82 -17.45 0.40 1.72
C SER A 82 -16.57 1.51 1.16
N LEU A 83 -16.83 2.78 1.51
CA LEU A 83 -16.07 3.92 0.99
C LEU A 83 -14.58 3.85 1.38
N ASN A 84 -14.29 3.53 2.64
CA ASN A 84 -12.92 3.40 3.12
C ASN A 84 -12.15 2.29 2.41
N PHE A 85 -12.83 1.18 2.06
CA PHE A 85 -12.23 0.13 1.24
C PHE A 85 -11.72 0.69 -0.10
N TRP A 86 -12.53 1.51 -0.77
CA TRP A 86 -12.16 2.09 -2.07
C TRP A 86 -11.06 3.16 -1.97
N ILE A 87 -10.86 3.74 -0.78
CA ILE A 87 -9.72 4.63 -0.54
C ILE A 87 -8.42 3.84 -0.43
N VAL A 88 -8.44 2.74 0.31
CA VAL A 88 -7.25 1.91 0.57
C VAL A 88 -6.95 0.93 -0.57
N GLY A 89 -7.99 0.43 -1.24
CA GLY A 89 -7.89 -0.56 -2.31
C GLY A 89 -7.72 0.02 -3.73
N ASP A 90 -7.74 1.34 -3.87
CA ASP A 90 -7.54 2.01 -5.16
C ASP A 90 -6.04 2.21 -5.42
N TYR A 91 -5.40 1.22 -6.00
CA TYR A 91 -3.99 1.34 -6.41
C TYR A 91 -3.81 2.08 -7.73
N VAL A 92 -4.83 2.16 -8.56
CA VAL A 92 -4.75 2.78 -9.90
C VAL A 92 -4.57 4.29 -9.80
N THR A 93 -5.37 4.95 -8.97
CA THR A 93 -5.30 6.41 -8.81
C THR A 93 -3.92 6.90 -8.33
N PRO A 94 -3.31 6.34 -7.27
CA PRO A 94 -1.96 6.75 -6.87
C PRO A 94 -0.91 6.42 -7.93
N ILE A 95 -0.98 5.26 -8.61
CA ILE A 95 -0.06 4.92 -9.70
C ILE A 95 -0.13 6.00 -10.78
N GLN A 96 -1.33 6.37 -11.25
CA GLN A 96 -1.51 7.41 -12.27
C GLN A 96 -0.98 8.77 -11.80
N ARG A 97 -1.26 9.15 -10.56
CA ARG A 97 -0.84 10.43 -9.98
C ARG A 97 0.68 10.56 -9.92
N TRP A 98 1.38 9.56 -9.42
CA TRP A 98 2.82 9.57 -9.31
C TRP A 98 3.49 9.43 -10.69
N SER A 99 2.97 8.57 -11.58
CA SER A 99 3.54 8.37 -12.91
C SER A 99 3.45 9.59 -13.82
N GLN A 100 2.49 10.48 -13.61
CA GLN A 100 2.39 11.74 -14.34
C GLN A 100 3.61 12.65 -14.12
N ARG A 101 4.27 12.53 -12.95
CA ARG A 101 5.45 13.34 -12.59
C ARG A 101 6.77 12.60 -12.79
N LEU A 102 6.80 11.33 -12.47
CA LEU A 102 8.03 10.54 -12.43
C LEU A 102 8.27 9.69 -13.68
N GLY A 103 7.22 9.43 -14.48
CA GLY A 103 7.22 8.36 -15.47
C GLY A 103 6.82 7.02 -14.84
N ILE A 104 6.22 6.15 -15.66
CA ILE A 104 5.75 4.83 -15.18
C ILE A 104 6.91 3.89 -14.82
N GLU A 105 8.06 4.09 -15.43
CA GLU A 105 9.29 3.35 -15.19
C GLU A 105 9.86 3.51 -13.78
N ASN A 106 9.49 4.59 -13.09
CA ASN A 106 9.89 4.88 -11.71
C ASN A 106 8.82 4.44 -10.68
N ILE A 107 7.79 3.71 -11.13
CA ILE A 107 6.74 3.18 -10.24
C ILE A 107 6.88 1.66 -10.17
N ILE A 108 7.19 1.17 -8.99
CA ILE A 108 7.29 -0.27 -8.70
C ILE A 108 6.03 -0.70 -7.97
N VAL A 109 5.33 -1.69 -8.49
CA VAL A 109 4.14 -2.27 -7.84
C VAL A 109 4.47 -3.69 -7.41
N GLN A 110 4.31 -3.96 -6.12
CA GLN A 110 4.57 -5.27 -5.55
C GLN A 110 3.32 -5.83 -4.87
N CYS A 111 2.92 -7.03 -5.28
CA CYS A 111 1.90 -7.77 -4.55
C CYS A 111 2.53 -8.44 -3.32
N VAL A 112 1.97 -8.15 -2.15
CA VAL A 112 2.36 -8.80 -0.90
C VAL A 112 1.74 -10.20 -0.88
N ASP A 113 2.59 -11.21 -0.78
CA ASP A 113 2.16 -12.59 -0.56
C ASP A 113 2.17 -12.89 0.96
N THR A 114 0.98 -13.06 1.53
CA THR A 114 0.84 -13.36 2.96
C THR A 114 1.37 -14.72 3.35
N ALA A 115 1.51 -15.64 2.38
CA ALA A 115 2.15 -16.95 2.59
C ALA A 115 3.68 -16.84 2.65
N GLN A 116 4.25 -15.74 2.17
CA GLN A 116 5.69 -15.47 2.16
C GLN A 116 6.02 -14.09 2.74
N PRO A 117 5.79 -13.87 4.05
CA PRO A 117 5.91 -12.55 4.67
C PRO A 117 7.32 -11.94 4.52
N ASP A 118 8.35 -12.79 4.49
CA ASP A 118 9.73 -12.33 4.31
C ASP A 118 10.02 -11.88 2.86
N ALA A 119 9.23 -12.31 1.88
CA ALA A 119 9.41 -11.89 0.48
C ALA A 119 9.27 -10.38 0.32
N THR A 120 8.32 -9.76 1.04
CA THR A 120 8.14 -8.30 1.05
C THR A 120 9.38 -7.60 1.60
N LEU A 121 9.94 -8.08 2.72
CA LEU A 121 11.17 -7.51 3.29
C LEU A 121 12.35 -7.63 2.32
N ARG A 122 12.50 -8.79 1.66
CA ARG A 122 13.56 -9.00 0.65
C ARG A 122 13.41 -8.05 -0.53
N SER A 123 12.18 -7.79 -0.97
CA SER A 123 11.95 -6.83 -2.05
C SER A 123 12.30 -5.40 -1.64
N PHE A 124 11.97 -4.99 -0.41
CA PHE A 124 12.42 -3.70 0.13
C PHE A 124 13.95 -3.61 0.16
N GLU A 125 14.64 -4.66 0.60
CA GLU A 125 16.09 -4.69 0.61
C GLU A 125 16.68 -4.56 -0.80
N GLN A 126 16.10 -5.27 -1.77
CA GLN A 126 16.53 -5.21 -3.16
C GLN A 126 16.34 -3.81 -3.76
N ILE A 127 15.15 -3.21 -3.58
CA ILE A 127 14.83 -1.88 -4.10
C ILE A 127 15.70 -0.81 -3.44
N ALA A 128 15.86 -0.88 -2.12
CA ALA A 128 16.71 0.04 -1.37
C ALA A 128 18.22 -0.23 -1.55
N GLN A 129 18.59 -1.26 -2.32
CA GLN A 129 19.99 -1.67 -2.57
C GLN A 129 20.80 -1.91 -1.28
N ILE A 130 20.12 -2.45 -0.26
CA ILE A 130 20.74 -2.81 1.03
C ILE A 130 21.00 -4.32 1.11
N PRO A 131 21.96 -4.75 1.93
CA PRO A 131 22.28 -6.18 2.06
C PRO A 131 21.07 -7.03 2.43
N SER A 132 20.91 -8.17 1.74
CA SER A 132 19.82 -9.11 2.04
C SER A 132 19.91 -9.64 3.47
N GLY A 133 18.81 -9.60 4.19
CA GLY A 133 18.70 -9.98 5.59
C GLY A 133 18.90 -8.83 6.59
N LEU A 134 19.22 -7.63 6.14
CA LEU A 134 19.41 -6.48 7.02
C LEU A 134 18.12 -6.06 7.74
N LEU A 135 16.97 -6.16 7.08
CA LEU A 135 15.67 -5.87 7.67
C LEU A 135 15.17 -7.00 8.59
N GLY A 136 15.95 -8.07 8.74
CA GLY A 136 15.59 -9.20 9.59
C GLY A 136 14.57 -10.13 8.94
N THR A 137 13.75 -10.76 9.76
CA THR A 137 12.66 -11.66 9.36
C THR A 137 11.35 -11.14 9.95
N SER A 138 10.25 -11.47 9.29
CA SER A 138 8.92 -11.16 9.83
C SER A 138 8.72 -11.81 11.20
N PRO A 139 8.05 -11.15 12.15
CA PRO A 139 7.75 -11.75 13.46
C PRO A 139 6.99 -13.06 13.29
N GLN A 140 7.42 -14.11 13.99
CA GLN A 140 6.76 -15.43 13.94
C GLN A 140 5.33 -15.40 14.52
N ASN A 141 5.03 -14.41 15.37
CA ASN A 141 3.71 -14.20 15.95
C ASN A 141 3.25 -12.77 15.62
N PRO A 142 2.61 -12.54 14.46
CA PRO A 142 2.07 -11.23 14.14
C PRO A 142 0.97 -10.84 15.13
N VAL A 143 1.05 -9.61 15.63
CA VAL A 143 0.08 -9.04 16.60
C VAL A 143 -1.34 -9.00 16.01
N ASN A 144 -1.46 -8.92 14.69
CA ASN A 144 -2.71 -8.94 13.95
C ASN A 144 -2.85 -10.24 13.17
N GLN A 145 -3.35 -11.29 13.81
CA GLN A 145 -3.76 -12.50 13.12
C GLN A 145 -5.15 -12.30 12.51
N SER A 146 -5.29 -12.64 11.23
CA SER A 146 -6.61 -12.77 10.61
C SER A 146 -7.40 -13.85 11.35
N LEU A 147 -8.69 -13.59 11.57
CA LEU A 147 -9.57 -14.62 12.12
C LEU A 147 -9.57 -15.80 11.14
N THR A 148 -9.09 -16.95 11.57
CA THR A 148 -9.24 -18.22 10.86
C THR A 148 -10.62 -18.78 11.20
N TYR A 149 -11.44 -19.02 10.19
CA TYR A 149 -12.70 -19.74 10.28
C TYR A 149 -12.51 -21.21 9.98
#